data_2766c6fa4baf707156ded3342c9cbb66
#
_entry.id   2766c6fa4baf707156ded3342c9cbb66
#
_cell.length_a   1.000
_cell.length_b   1.000
_cell.length_c   1.000
_cell.angle_alpha   90.00
_cell.angle_beta   90.00
_cell.angle_gamma   90.00
#
_symmetry.space_group_name_H-M   'P 1'
#
loop_
_entity.id
_entity.type
_entity.pdbx_description
1 polymer ?
#
loop_
_entity_poly.entity_id
_entity_poly.type
_entity_poly.pdbx_seq_one_letter_code
_entity_poly.pdbx_strand_id
1 'polypeptide(L)'
;TNLVLIGENQEVLDYCYIRTSGNPVRAVEEGLAALKPTMDLAGTPIVQTAVTGSGRYLIAKRLGTEYVLDEITAQARAASYLNPDADTVFEIGGQDSKYISVKHSQVVDFEMNKVCAAGTGSFIEEQAGRLGIPLAEIGPMALAAEHPVELGERCTVLMESKILSEIAAGAGKEDLCAGLC
;
A
#
# COMPACT_ATOMS: atom_id res chain seq x y z
N THR A 1 -6.78 -5.76 -0.78
CA THR A 1 -7.80 -5.49 0.25
C THR A 1 -7.22 -5.84 1.60
N ASN A 2 -7.18 -4.85 2.50
CA ASN A 2 -6.76 -5.01 3.89
C ASN A 2 -7.97 -4.99 4.79
N LEU A 3 -8.00 -5.85 5.80
CA LEU A 3 -8.96 -5.81 6.89
C LEU A 3 -8.17 -5.75 8.21
N VAL A 4 -8.67 -4.93 9.13
CA VAL A 4 -8.06 -4.74 10.45
C VAL A 4 -9.16 -4.85 11.50
N LEU A 5 -8.92 -5.63 12.54
CA LEU A 5 -9.74 -5.71 13.74
C LEU A 5 -9.11 -4.83 14.81
N ILE A 6 -9.87 -3.86 15.31
CA ILE A 6 -9.40 -2.87 16.28
C ILE A 6 -10.20 -3.04 17.57
N GLY A 7 -9.51 -3.07 18.70
CA GLY A 7 -10.09 -3.12 20.02
C GLY A 7 -10.59 -1.76 20.53
N GLU A 8 -11.20 -1.77 21.71
CA GLU A 8 -11.80 -0.56 22.33
C GLU A 8 -10.77 0.53 22.63
N ASN A 9 -9.53 0.16 22.90
CA ASN A 9 -8.43 1.10 23.16
C ASN A 9 -7.64 1.47 21.88
N GLN A 10 -8.22 1.22 20.71
CA GLN A 10 -7.61 1.48 19.40
C GLN A 10 -6.37 0.61 19.10
N GLU A 11 -6.15 -0.46 19.85
CA GLU A 11 -5.14 -1.44 19.56
C GLU A 11 -5.53 -2.34 18.38
N VAL A 12 -4.55 -2.71 17.55
CA VAL A 12 -4.77 -3.68 16.47
C VAL A 12 -4.78 -5.07 17.09
N LEU A 13 -5.95 -5.73 17.08
CA LEU A 13 -6.13 -7.10 17.58
C LEU A 13 -5.70 -8.12 16.54
N ASP A 14 -6.02 -7.86 15.27
CA ASP A 14 -5.68 -8.75 14.17
C ASP A 14 -5.80 -8.01 12.84
N TYR A 15 -5.15 -8.51 11.79
CA TYR A 15 -5.27 -7.96 10.44
C TYR A 15 -4.99 -9.02 9.38
N CYS A 16 -5.51 -8.81 8.19
CA CYS A 16 -5.17 -9.62 7.04
C CYS A 16 -5.09 -8.79 5.75
N TYR A 17 -4.28 -9.27 4.82
CA TYR A 17 -4.19 -8.77 3.46
C TYR A 17 -4.63 -9.86 2.48
N ILE A 18 -5.65 -9.55 1.69
CA ILE A 18 -6.17 -10.45 0.63
C ILE A 18 -5.99 -9.79 -0.74
N ARG A 19 -5.40 -10.47 -1.69
CA ARG A 19 -5.33 -9.97 -3.06
C ARG A 19 -6.74 -9.79 -3.63
N THR A 20 -7.05 -8.58 -4.06
CA THR A 20 -8.39 -8.22 -4.56
C THR A 20 -8.73 -8.96 -5.85
N SER A 21 -7.77 -9.12 -6.77
CA SER A 21 -7.92 -9.86 -8.04
C SER A 21 -9.20 -9.49 -8.80
N GLY A 22 -9.54 -8.18 -8.84
CA GLY A 22 -10.74 -7.67 -9.52
C GLY A 22 -12.07 -7.95 -8.81
N ASN A 23 -12.08 -8.62 -7.66
CA ASN A 23 -13.30 -8.94 -6.91
C ASN A 23 -13.19 -8.51 -5.43
N PRO A 24 -13.47 -7.24 -5.11
CA PRO A 24 -13.34 -6.73 -3.76
C PRO A 24 -14.33 -7.37 -2.76
N VAL A 25 -15.50 -7.78 -3.21
CA VAL A 25 -16.49 -8.44 -2.34
C VAL A 25 -15.95 -9.78 -1.86
N ARG A 26 -15.45 -10.61 -2.76
CA ARG A 26 -14.82 -11.89 -2.42
C ARG A 26 -13.63 -11.67 -1.46
N ALA A 27 -12.78 -10.71 -1.76
CA ALA A 27 -11.61 -10.43 -0.93
C ALA A 27 -11.99 -10.01 0.51
N VAL A 28 -13.08 -9.25 0.67
CA VAL A 28 -13.60 -8.90 2.00
C VAL A 28 -14.20 -10.11 2.70
N GLU A 29 -14.95 -10.94 2.02
CA GLU A 29 -15.54 -12.18 2.60
C GLU A 29 -14.44 -13.15 3.06
N GLU A 30 -13.40 -13.35 2.24
CA GLU A 30 -12.22 -14.14 2.63
C GLU A 30 -11.48 -13.54 3.82
N GLY A 31 -11.31 -12.22 3.85
CA GLY A 31 -10.67 -11.53 4.97
C GLY A 31 -11.46 -11.63 6.26
N LEU A 32 -12.78 -11.47 6.23
CA LEU A 32 -13.65 -11.67 7.39
C LEU A 32 -13.58 -13.11 7.91
N ALA A 33 -13.53 -14.10 7.02
CA ALA A 33 -13.34 -15.49 7.39
C ALA A 33 -11.98 -15.74 8.06
N ALA A 34 -10.91 -15.07 7.58
CA ALA A 34 -9.59 -15.15 8.17
C ALA A 34 -9.53 -14.54 9.58
N LEU A 35 -10.23 -13.43 9.83
CA LEU A 35 -10.27 -12.76 11.13
C LEU A 35 -11.26 -13.40 12.13
N LYS A 36 -12.13 -14.29 11.65
CA LYS A 36 -13.16 -14.92 12.49
C LYS A 36 -12.61 -15.60 13.75
N PRO A 37 -11.50 -16.35 13.74
CA PRO A 37 -10.98 -16.96 14.96
C PRO A 37 -10.65 -15.94 16.05
N THR A 38 -10.06 -14.80 15.71
CA THR A 38 -9.75 -13.74 16.67
C THR A 38 -11.03 -13.08 17.19
N MET A 39 -12.03 -12.87 16.33
CA MET A 39 -13.34 -12.35 16.73
C MET A 39 -14.06 -13.30 17.70
N ASP A 40 -14.03 -14.60 17.42
CA ASP A 40 -14.66 -15.62 18.27
C ASP A 40 -13.95 -15.70 19.65
N LEU A 41 -12.61 -15.57 19.68
CA LEU A 41 -11.82 -15.56 20.92
C LEU A 41 -12.08 -14.30 21.77
N ALA A 42 -12.27 -13.14 21.12
CA ALA A 42 -12.55 -11.89 21.82
C ALA A 42 -13.91 -11.91 22.53
N GLY A 43 -14.85 -12.74 22.07
CA GLY A 43 -16.17 -12.92 22.69
C GLY A 43 -17.07 -11.67 22.67
N THR A 44 -16.60 -10.60 22.02
CA THR A 44 -17.30 -9.32 21.87
C THR A 44 -17.81 -9.13 20.44
N PRO A 45 -19.04 -8.64 20.25
CA PRO A 45 -19.56 -8.38 18.91
C PRO A 45 -18.82 -7.21 18.25
N ILE A 46 -18.73 -7.23 16.93
CA ILE A 46 -18.31 -6.05 16.16
C ILE A 46 -19.38 -4.97 16.33
N VAL A 47 -19.02 -3.88 16.99
CA VAL A 47 -19.94 -2.77 17.28
C VAL A 47 -20.00 -1.76 16.12
N GLN A 48 -18.94 -1.69 15.31
CA GLN A 48 -18.83 -0.74 14.21
C GLN A 48 -17.92 -1.28 13.10
N THR A 49 -18.28 -0.96 11.87
CA THR A 49 -17.46 -1.25 10.68
C THR A 49 -17.29 0.03 9.88
N ALA A 50 -16.06 0.35 9.49
CA ALA A 50 -15.75 1.47 8.61
C ALA A 50 -15.05 0.96 7.35
N VAL A 51 -15.22 1.68 6.24
CA VAL A 51 -14.68 1.30 4.93
C VAL A 51 -14.00 2.49 4.27
N THR A 52 -12.85 2.23 3.66
CA THR A 52 -12.10 3.23 2.86
C THR A 52 -11.56 2.60 1.58
N GLY A 53 -10.89 3.41 0.75
CA GLY A 53 -10.31 3.01 -0.53
C GLY A 53 -11.27 3.09 -1.70
N SER A 54 -10.81 2.71 -2.90
CA SER A 54 -11.55 2.86 -4.16
C SER A 54 -12.87 2.09 -4.19
N GLY A 55 -12.92 0.92 -3.54
CA GLY A 55 -14.13 0.06 -3.46
C GLY A 55 -15.09 0.40 -2.32
N ARG A 56 -14.86 1.45 -1.56
CA ARG A 56 -15.55 1.76 -0.28
C ARG A 56 -17.08 1.75 -0.38
N TYR A 57 -17.67 2.32 -1.40
CA TYR A 57 -19.14 2.38 -1.51
C TYR A 57 -19.78 1.02 -1.78
N LEU A 58 -19.13 0.20 -2.62
CA LEU A 58 -19.59 -1.16 -2.90
C LEU A 58 -19.53 -2.03 -1.62
N ILE A 59 -18.41 -1.95 -0.91
CA ILE A 59 -18.19 -2.74 0.31
C ILE A 59 -19.05 -2.23 1.45
N ALA A 60 -19.20 -0.92 1.63
CA ALA A 60 -20.10 -0.35 2.63
C ALA A 60 -21.54 -0.84 2.46
N LYS A 61 -22.05 -0.84 1.22
CA LYS A 61 -23.35 -1.39 0.90
C LYS A 61 -23.46 -2.89 1.23
N ARG A 62 -22.39 -3.66 0.95
CA ARG A 62 -22.37 -5.11 1.23
C ARG A 62 -22.37 -5.42 2.71
N LEU A 63 -21.67 -4.60 3.52
CA LEU A 63 -21.55 -4.76 4.97
C LEU A 63 -22.66 -4.04 5.76
N GLY A 64 -23.48 -3.22 5.11
CA GLY A 64 -24.56 -2.47 5.76
C GLY A 64 -24.04 -1.34 6.66
N THR A 65 -22.90 -0.74 6.36
CA THR A 65 -22.33 0.36 7.14
C THR A 65 -22.47 1.70 6.44
N GLU A 66 -22.66 2.77 7.20
CA GLU A 66 -22.66 4.15 6.74
C GLU A 66 -21.30 4.85 6.96
N TYR A 67 -20.39 4.21 7.69
CA TYR A 67 -19.06 4.77 7.97
C TYR A 67 -18.12 4.55 6.79
N VAL A 68 -18.13 5.53 5.90
CA VAL A 68 -17.31 5.53 4.69
C VAL A 68 -16.40 6.74 4.71
N LEU A 69 -15.10 6.50 4.59
CA LEU A 69 -14.09 7.55 4.56
C LEU A 69 -13.32 7.48 3.23
N ASP A 70 -12.96 8.63 2.68
CA ASP A 70 -12.03 8.63 1.56
C ASP A 70 -10.61 8.26 2.04
N GLU A 71 -9.82 7.73 1.13
CA GLU A 71 -8.51 7.17 1.45
C GLU A 71 -7.49 8.22 1.90
N ILE A 72 -7.56 9.44 1.36
CA ILE A 72 -6.63 10.53 1.70
C ILE A 72 -6.85 10.98 3.13
N THR A 73 -8.12 11.21 3.49
CA THR A 73 -8.50 11.54 4.86
C THR A 73 -8.16 10.41 5.84
N ALA A 74 -8.36 9.14 5.45
CA ALA A 74 -8.02 7.99 6.27
C ALA A 74 -6.51 7.92 6.54
N GLN A 75 -5.68 8.09 5.51
CA GLN A 75 -4.22 8.10 5.63
C GLN A 75 -3.72 9.26 6.50
N ALA A 76 -4.22 10.48 6.27
CA ALA A 76 -3.84 11.65 7.07
C ALA A 76 -4.19 11.47 8.56
N ARG A 77 -5.37 10.94 8.86
CA ARG A 77 -5.78 10.66 10.25
C ARG A 77 -4.92 9.60 10.91
N ALA A 78 -4.64 8.51 10.21
CA ALA A 78 -3.79 7.45 10.72
C ALA A 78 -2.36 7.95 10.98
N ALA A 79 -1.78 8.69 10.04
CA ALA A 79 -0.45 9.28 10.20
C ALA A 79 -0.39 10.25 11.39
N SER A 80 -1.37 11.14 11.53
CA SER A 80 -1.43 12.09 12.67
C SER A 80 -1.68 11.39 14.01
N TYR A 81 -2.37 10.26 14.01
CA TYR A 81 -2.56 9.47 15.23
C TYR A 81 -1.25 8.80 15.67
N LEU A 82 -0.51 8.23 14.74
CA LEU A 82 0.77 7.56 15.02
C LEU A 82 1.91 8.55 15.30
N ASN A 83 1.91 9.69 14.61
CA ASN A 83 2.87 10.77 14.77
C ASN A 83 2.15 12.11 14.71
N PRO A 84 1.79 12.70 15.87
CA PRO A 84 1.06 13.98 15.93
C PRO A 84 1.81 15.17 15.29
N ASP A 85 3.13 15.08 15.17
CA ASP A 85 3.97 16.11 14.58
C ASP A 85 4.13 15.97 13.05
N ALA A 86 3.54 14.92 12.45
CA ALA A 86 3.60 14.72 11.01
C ALA A 86 2.81 15.82 10.28
N ASP A 87 3.50 16.56 9.41
CA ASP A 87 2.92 17.58 8.51
C ASP A 87 2.84 17.11 7.05
N THR A 88 3.52 16.02 6.73
CA THR A 88 3.63 15.47 5.37
C THR A 88 3.55 13.95 5.40
N VAL A 89 2.74 13.39 4.51
CA VAL A 89 2.62 11.95 4.31
C VAL A 89 2.91 11.63 2.84
N PHE A 90 3.86 10.73 2.59
CA PHE A 90 4.04 10.07 1.31
C PHE A 90 3.46 8.67 1.42
N GLU A 91 2.40 8.41 0.68
CA GLU A 91 1.79 7.09 0.58
C GLU A 91 2.12 6.52 -0.80
N ILE A 92 2.77 5.36 -0.82
CA ILE A 92 3.11 4.63 -2.04
C ILE A 92 2.37 3.31 -2.00
N GLY A 93 1.22 3.29 -2.67
CA GLY A 93 0.34 2.14 -2.76
C GLY A 93 0.73 1.18 -3.89
N GLY A 94 -0.12 0.16 -4.09
CA GLY A 94 0.09 -0.82 -5.15
C GLY A 94 -0.13 -0.26 -6.56
N GLN A 95 -0.99 0.76 -6.72
CA GLN A 95 -1.35 1.30 -8.04
C GLN A 95 -1.24 2.81 -8.15
N ASP A 96 -1.16 3.50 -7.05
CA ASP A 96 -1.03 4.95 -6.98
C ASP A 96 -0.07 5.38 -5.89
N SER A 97 0.38 6.62 -5.99
CA SER A 97 1.20 7.27 -4.98
C SER A 97 0.60 8.63 -4.67
N LYS A 98 0.65 9.02 -3.41
CA LYS A 98 0.06 10.26 -2.92
C LYS A 98 1.05 11.03 -2.06
N TYR A 99 1.09 12.32 -2.29
CA TYR A 99 1.61 13.31 -1.35
C TYR A 99 0.43 13.93 -0.63
N ILE A 100 0.46 13.99 0.69
CA ILE A 100 -0.62 14.58 1.50
C ILE A 100 0.03 15.54 2.49
N SER A 101 -0.35 16.82 2.42
CA SER A 101 0.03 17.82 3.41
C SER A 101 -1.01 17.88 4.51
N VAL A 102 -0.55 17.81 5.75
CA VAL A 102 -1.39 17.73 6.94
C VAL A 102 -1.09 18.91 7.87
N LYS A 103 -2.12 19.52 8.41
CA LYS A 103 -2.00 20.55 9.45
C LYS A 103 -3.10 20.38 10.49
N HIS A 104 -2.71 20.29 11.76
CA HIS A 104 -3.64 20.03 12.86
C HIS A 104 -4.53 18.80 12.61
N SER A 105 -3.91 17.70 12.14
CA SER A 105 -4.59 16.45 11.78
C SER A 105 -5.64 16.56 10.67
N GLN A 106 -5.60 17.63 9.87
CA GLN A 106 -6.48 17.84 8.72
C GLN A 106 -5.66 17.93 7.44
N VAL A 107 -6.20 17.36 6.37
CA VAL A 107 -5.63 17.50 5.02
C VAL A 107 -5.79 18.95 4.57
N VAL A 108 -4.68 19.60 4.22
CA VAL A 108 -4.68 20.95 3.66
C VAL A 108 -4.40 20.96 2.17
N ASP A 109 -3.68 19.97 1.69
CA ASP A 109 -3.39 19.78 0.26
C ASP A 109 -3.02 18.33 -0.01
N PHE A 110 -3.22 17.87 -1.25
CA PHE A 110 -2.76 16.56 -1.67
C PHE A 110 -2.53 16.51 -3.19
N GLU A 111 -1.60 15.67 -3.60
CA GLU A 111 -1.38 15.31 -5.00
C GLU A 111 -1.30 13.79 -5.17
N MET A 112 -1.72 13.33 -6.35
CA MET A 112 -1.65 11.92 -6.75
C MET A 112 -1.00 11.80 -8.12
N ASN A 113 -0.40 10.67 -8.40
CA ASN A 113 0.03 10.34 -9.75
C ASN A 113 -1.19 10.29 -10.69
N LYS A 114 -1.12 11.00 -11.81
CA LYS A 114 -2.30 11.25 -12.67
C LYS A 114 -2.65 10.11 -13.64
N VAL A 115 -1.69 9.31 -14.08
CA VAL A 115 -1.90 8.41 -15.24
C VAL A 115 -1.13 7.09 -15.19
N CYS A 116 -0.08 6.97 -14.39
CA CYS A 116 0.84 5.84 -14.50
C CYS A 116 1.14 5.23 -13.14
N ALA A 117 1.13 3.89 -13.07
CA ALA A 117 1.57 3.13 -11.90
C ALA A 117 3.10 3.11 -11.73
N ALA A 118 3.86 3.90 -12.50
CA ALA A 118 5.30 4.06 -12.35
C ALA A 118 5.65 4.51 -10.93
N GLY A 119 6.63 3.88 -10.31
CA GLY A 119 7.02 4.18 -8.92
C GLY A 119 6.03 3.65 -7.87
N THR A 120 5.07 2.81 -8.25
CA THR A 120 4.14 2.18 -7.33
C THR A 120 4.54 0.73 -7.01
N GLY A 121 3.97 0.19 -5.94
CA GLY A 121 4.27 -1.17 -5.50
C GLY A 121 4.02 -2.25 -6.55
N SER A 122 3.03 -2.08 -7.44
CA SER A 122 2.76 -3.05 -8.52
C SER A 122 3.91 -3.12 -9.52
N PHE A 123 4.53 -2.00 -9.84
CA PHE A 123 5.70 -1.99 -10.72
C PHE A 123 6.90 -2.68 -10.05
N ILE A 124 7.15 -2.34 -8.78
CA ILE A 124 8.23 -2.98 -8.00
C ILE A 124 7.99 -4.49 -7.90
N GLU A 125 6.77 -4.93 -7.60
CA GLU A 125 6.40 -6.34 -7.53
C GLU A 125 6.64 -7.07 -8.86
N GLU A 126 6.28 -6.45 -9.98
CA GLU A 126 6.49 -7.00 -11.31
C GLU A 126 7.99 -7.16 -11.63
N GLN A 127 8.80 -6.11 -11.37
CA GLN A 127 10.23 -6.17 -11.62
C GLN A 127 10.93 -7.16 -10.67
N ALA A 128 10.54 -7.23 -9.41
CA ALA A 128 11.03 -8.23 -8.46
C ALA A 128 10.82 -9.66 -8.99
N GLY A 129 9.61 -9.95 -9.49
CA GLY A 129 9.29 -11.23 -10.11
C GLY A 129 10.16 -11.55 -11.32
N ARG A 130 10.41 -10.56 -12.21
CA ARG A 130 11.28 -10.72 -13.40
C ARG A 130 12.74 -10.94 -13.04
N LEU A 131 13.24 -10.27 -12.00
CA LEU A 131 14.59 -10.41 -11.49
C LEU A 131 14.79 -11.68 -10.66
N GLY A 132 13.70 -12.40 -10.32
CA GLY A 132 13.73 -13.55 -9.44
C GLY A 132 14.14 -13.18 -8.02
N ILE A 133 13.70 -12.02 -7.53
CA ILE A 133 13.98 -11.50 -6.19
C ILE A 133 12.68 -11.53 -5.38
N PRO A 134 12.66 -12.12 -4.18
CA PRO A 134 11.52 -11.99 -3.28
C PRO A 134 11.23 -10.52 -2.97
N LEU A 135 9.96 -10.10 -2.98
CA LEU A 135 9.58 -8.69 -2.78
C LEU A 135 10.13 -8.13 -1.46
N ALA A 136 10.17 -8.93 -0.40
CA ALA A 136 10.72 -8.54 0.89
C ALA A 136 12.23 -8.24 0.87
N GLU A 137 12.95 -8.74 -0.12
CA GLU A 137 14.40 -8.55 -0.25
C GLU A 137 14.77 -7.29 -1.04
N ILE A 138 13.82 -6.68 -1.77
CA ILE A 138 14.09 -5.50 -2.62
C ILE A 138 14.68 -4.36 -1.78
N GLY A 139 14.04 -3.99 -0.67
CA GLY A 139 14.51 -2.90 0.20
C GLY A 139 15.89 -3.17 0.80
N PRO A 140 16.12 -4.31 1.48
CA PRO A 140 17.44 -4.69 1.97
C PRO A 140 18.54 -4.68 0.89
N MET A 141 18.25 -5.21 -0.31
CA MET A 141 19.20 -5.20 -1.42
C MET A 141 19.46 -3.78 -1.94
N ALA A 142 18.44 -2.96 -2.06
CA ALA A 142 18.59 -1.55 -2.47
C ALA A 142 19.50 -0.77 -1.51
N LEU A 143 19.37 -1.02 -0.20
CA LEU A 143 20.23 -0.39 0.81
C LEU A 143 21.68 -0.90 0.79
N ALA A 144 21.95 -2.06 0.21
CA ALA A 144 23.28 -2.65 0.07
C ALA A 144 23.98 -2.27 -1.24
N ALA A 145 23.31 -1.52 -2.12
CA ALA A 145 23.86 -1.10 -3.40
C ALA A 145 25.07 -0.17 -3.26
N GLU A 146 26.12 -0.42 -4.02
CA GLU A 146 27.32 0.44 -4.08
C GLU A 146 27.26 1.42 -5.24
N HIS A 147 26.62 1.01 -6.33
CA HIS A 147 26.54 1.78 -7.60
C HIS A 147 25.11 1.74 -8.17
N PRO A 148 24.13 2.41 -7.51
CA PRO A 148 22.76 2.43 -7.98
C PRO A 148 22.63 2.80 -9.45
N VAL A 149 21.86 2.03 -10.23
CA VAL A 149 21.63 2.32 -11.64
C VAL A 149 20.58 3.42 -11.80
N GLU A 150 20.76 4.29 -12.78
CA GLU A 150 19.74 5.28 -13.15
C GLU A 150 18.75 4.69 -14.16
N LEU A 151 17.54 4.39 -13.71
CA LEU A 151 16.49 3.82 -14.56
C LEU A 151 15.58 4.88 -15.20
N GLY A 152 15.64 6.12 -14.74
CA GLY A 152 14.80 7.24 -15.20
C GLY A 152 13.51 7.37 -14.39
N GLU A 153 12.76 8.46 -14.61
CA GLU A 153 11.70 8.92 -13.69
C GLU A 153 10.29 8.91 -14.30
N ARG A 154 10.09 8.53 -15.57
CA ARG A 154 8.85 8.88 -16.28
C ARG A 154 7.96 7.72 -16.71
N CYS A 155 8.53 6.71 -17.32
CA CYS A 155 7.71 5.68 -18.00
C CYS A 155 8.23 4.28 -17.69
N THR A 156 7.38 3.44 -17.10
CA THR A 156 7.70 2.06 -16.76
C THR A 156 8.18 1.24 -17.95
N VAL A 157 7.66 1.48 -19.15
CA VAL A 157 8.12 0.79 -20.37
C VAL A 157 9.57 1.16 -20.71
N LEU A 158 9.93 2.43 -20.56
CA LEU A 158 11.32 2.88 -20.77
C LEU A 158 12.22 2.36 -19.65
N MET A 159 11.77 2.38 -18.41
CA MET A 159 12.51 1.83 -17.27
C MET A 159 12.76 0.34 -17.44
N GLU A 160 11.79 -0.42 -17.92
CA GLU A 160 11.94 -1.85 -18.21
C GLU A 160 13.03 -2.10 -19.26
N SER A 161 13.02 -1.34 -20.35
CA SER A 161 14.06 -1.42 -21.38
C SER A 161 15.44 -1.07 -20.82
N LYS A 162 15.49 -0.09 -19.92
CA LYS A 162 16.72 0.32 -19.25
C LYS A 162 17.23 -0.77 -18.29
N ILE A 163 16.36 -1.39 -17.51
CA ILE A 163 16.71 -2.53 -16.64
C ILE A 163 17.39 -3.64 -17.46
N LEU A 164 16.80 -4.02 -18.60
CA LEU A 164 17.38 -5.04 -19.46
C LEU A 164 18.76 -4.64 -20.00
N SER A 165 18.94 -3.36 -20.36
CA SER A 165 20.21 -2.80 -20.79
C SER A 165 21.26 -2.86 -19.68
N GLU A 166 20.92 -2.50 -18.46
CA GLU A 166 21.83 -2.51 -17.31
C GLU A 166 22.22 -3.96 -16.92
N ILE A 167 21.27 -4.90 -16.96
CA ILE A 167 21.58 -6.33 -16.79
C ILE A 167 22.59 -6.80 -17.83
N ALA A 168 22.40 -6.44 -19.10
CA ALA A 168 23.32 -6.79 -20.18
C ALA A 168 24.70 -6.13 -20.01
N ALA A 169 24.76 -4.96 -19.38
CA ALA A 169 26.00 -4.28 -19.01
C ALA A 169 26.70 -4.86 -17.77
N GLY A 170 26.06 -5.80 -17.05
CA GLY A 170 26.61 -6.48 -15.89
C GLY A 170 26.28 -5.84 -14.55
N ALA A 171 25.25 -5.00 -14.48
CA ALA A 171 24.78 -4.41 -13.21
C ALA A 171 24.37 -5.49 -12.21
N GLY A 172 24.75 -5.31 -10.94
CA GLY A 172 24.38 -6.17 -9.85
C GLY A 172 22.90 -6.06 -9.49
N LYS A 173 22.34 -7.08 -8.84
CA LYS A 173 20.95 -7.06 -8.41
C LYS A 173 20.68 -5.96 -7.37
N GLU A 174 21.63 -5.71 -6.48
CA GLU A 174 21.58 -4.66 -5.48
C GLU A 174 21.45 -3.27 -6.14
N ASP A 175 22.27 -3.00 -7.13
CA ASP A 175 22.27 -1.74 -7.88
C ASP A 175 20.97 -1.54 -8.68
N LEU A 176 20.44 -2.63 -9.25
CA LEU A 176 19.12 -2.62 -9.91
C LEU A 176 17.98 -2.36 -8.92
N CYS A 177 18.02 -2.99 -7.74
CA CYS A 177 17.04 -2.75 -6.69
C CYS A 177 17.04 -1.30 -6.22
N ALA A 178 18.22 -0.70 -6.05
CA ALA A 178 18.34 0.70 -5.67
C ALA A 178 17.81 1.65 -6.77
N GLY A 179 18.01 1.31 -8.04
CA GLY A 179 17.44 2.07 -9.14
C GLY A 179 15.91 1.97 -9.26
N LEU A 180 15.30 0.93 -8.68
CA LEU A 180 13.85 0.74 -8.64
C LEU A 180 13.16 1.51 -7.51
N CYS A 181 13.89 1.79 -6.41
CA CYS A 181 13.41 2.49 -5.22
C CYS A 181 13.70 3.98 -5.25
#